data_96f8b5d5bb6543e169b084274f8f0fa2
#
_entry.id   96f8b5d5bb6543e169b084274f8f0fa2
#
_cell.length_a   1.000
_cell.length_b   1.000
_cell.length_c   1.000
_cell.angle_alpha   90.00
_cell.angle_beta   90.00
_cell.angle_gamma   90.00
#
_symmetry.space_group_name_H-M   'P 1'
#
loop_
_entity.id
_entity.type
_entity.pdbx_description
1 polymer ?
#
loop_
_entity_poly.entity_id
_entity_poly.type
_entity_poly.pdbx_seq_one_letter_code
_entity_poly.pdbx_strand_id
1 'polypeptide(L)'
;MRMLGRALTFREGLILQIKDAQGNHGEGEIAPLTGVHLESLEDAEKNLVNILEGKKAELKVLPSVCFGLEMAWNGYLAKIQDQKFFPKKLKPLPVNALLTSDLDDLKTLAEQLNEANYKAVKMKVGVKSIEEEIKRIL
;
A
#
# COMPACT_ATOMS: atom_id res chain seq x y z
N MET A 1 -9.86 -0.52 9.73
CA MET A 1 -8.86 -1.57 9.43
C MET A 1 -8.08 -1.87 10.70
N ARG A 2 -7.94 -3.13 11.11
CA ARG A 2 -7.06 -3.51 12.24
C ARG A 2 -5.72 -3.97 11.71
N MET A 3 -4.61 -3.38 12.19
CA MET A 3 -3.25 -3.82 11.91
C MET A 3 -2.48 -3.93 13.21
N LEU A 4 -1.76 -5.03 13.39
CA LEU A 4 -0.97 -5.31 14.60
C LEU A 4 -1.79 -5.16 15.90
N GLY A 5 -3.07 -5.58 15.89
CA GLY A 5 -3.97 -5.47 17.04
C GLY A 5 -4.54 -4.08 17.32
N ARG A 6 -4.21 -3.06 16.53
CA ARG A 6 -4.72 -1.70 16.67
C ARG A 6 -5.71 -1.35 15.55
N ALA A 7 -6.81 -0.68 15.90
CA ALA A 7 -7.72 -0.11 14.92
C ALA A 7 -7.09 1.17 14.34
N LEU A 8 -6.82 1.17 13.03
CA LEU A 8 -6.43 2.38 12.32
C LEU A 8 -7.69 3.05 11.79
N THR A 9 -7.98 4.26 12.27
CA THR A 9 -9.10 5.10 11.85
C THR A 9 -8.74 5.99 10.68
N PHE A 10 -7.48 6.37 10.56
CA PHE A 10 -6.91 7.18 9.47
C PHE A 10 -5.47 6.76 9.20
N ARG A 11 -4.96 7.18 8.06
CA ARG A 11 -3.57 7.03 7.64
C ARG A 11 -3.06 8.38 7.19
N GLU A 12 -1.89 8.76 7.68
CA GLU A 12 -1.19 9.98 7.29
C GLU A 12 -0.12 9.67 6.25
N GLY A 13 0.12 10.61 5.35
CA GLY A 13 1.14 10.52 4.33
C GLY A 13 1.41 11.89 3.71
N LEU A 14 2.40 11.94 2.83
CA LEU A 14 2.75 13.10 2.04
C LEU A 14 2.38 12.83 0.59
N ILE A 15 1.88 13.85 -0.09
CA ILE A 15 1.73 13.85 -1.55
C ILE A 15 2.83 14.73 -2.13
N LEU A 16 3.71 14.11 -2.91
CA LEU A 16 4.73 14.79 -3.68
C LEU A 16 4.18 15.11 -5.07
N GLN A 17 4.29 16.36 -5.51
CA GLN A 17 3.96 16.75 -6.89
C GLN A 17 5.20 17.29 -7.59
N ILE A 18 5.53 16.75 -8.76
CA ILE A 18 6.53 17.28 -9.70
C ILE A 18 5.75 18.03 -10.80
N LYS A 19 6.13 19.28 -11.05
CA LYS A 19 5.43 20.13 -12.02
C LYS A 19 6.41 20.96 -12.85
N ASP A 20 6.16 21.10 -14.16
CA ASP A 20 6.90 22.01 -15.02
C ASP A 20 6.19 23.38 -15.17
N ALA A 21 6.86 24.29 -15.89
CA ALA A 21 6.32 25.62 -16.16
C ALA A 21 5.09 25.61 -17.09
N GLN A 22 4.88 24.54 -17.85
CA GLN A 22 3.75 24.33 -18.76
C GLN A 22 2.52 23.76 -18.04
N GLY A 23 2.66 23.38 -16.75
CA GLY A 23 1.61 22.81 -15.94
C GLY A 23 1.47 21.29 -16.02
N ASN A 24 2.34 20.60 -16.77
CA ASN A 24 2.41 19.14 -16.69
C ASN A 24 2.88 18.74 -15.32
N HIS A 25 2.27 17.71 -14.74
CA HIS A 25 2.62 17.25 -13.40
C HIS A 25 2.45 15.74 -13.25
N GLY A 26 3.16 15.19 -12.27
CA GLY A 26 2.99 13.86 -11.77
C GLY A 26 2.98 13.87 -10.24
N GLU A 27 2.27 12.94 -9.64
CA GLU A 27 2.10 12.83 -8.19
C GLU A 27 2.55 11.47 -7.67
N GLY A 28 3.06 11.47 -6.44
CA GLY A 28 3.45 10.26 -5.74
C GLY A 28 3.10 10.35 -4.26
N GLU A 29 2.67 9.23 -3.70
CA GLU A 29 2.34 9.10 -2.28
C GLU A 29 3.53 8.56 -1.49
N ILE A 30 3.84 9.19 -0.36
CA ILE A 30 4.83 8.76 0.63
C ILE A 30 4.07 8.53 1.94
N ALA A 31 3.75 7.28 2.24
CA ALA A 31 2.93 6.94 3.40
C ALA A 31 3.44 5.67 4.09
N PRO A 32 4.56 5.74 4.80
CA PRO A 32 5.06 4.63 5.60
C PRO A 32 4.03 4.27 6.67
N LEU A 33 3.84 2.97 6.90
CA LEU A 33 2.88 2.46 7.85
C LEU A 33 3.57 2.22 9.18
N THR A 34 3.23 3.02 10.19
CA THR A 34 3.80 2.94 11.53
C THR A 34 3.65 1.53 12.12
N GLY A 35 4.77 0.97 12.59
CA GLY A 35 4.85 -0.37 13.18
C GLY A 35 4.94 -1.51 12.15
N VAL A 36 4.97 -1.21 10.85
CA VAL A 36 5.20 -2.17 9.76
C VAL A 36 6.46 -1.81 8.99
N HIS A 37 6.61 -0.54 8.60
CA HIS A 37 7.82 -0.05 7.97
C HIS A 37 8.85 0.37 9.05
N LEU A 38 10.12 0.37 8.67
CA LEU A 38 11.22 0.77 9.57
C LEU A 38 11.24 2.27 9.76
N GLU A 39 10.88 3.04 8.72
CA GLU A 39 10.82 4.50 8.77
C GLU A 39 9.47 5.01 9.30
N SER A 40 9.51 6.11 10.01
CA SER A 40 8.35 6.92 10.38
C SER A 40 7.98 7.91 9.26
N LEU A 41 6.80 8.53 9.34
CA LEU A 41 6.42 9.61 8.42
C LEU A 41 7.35 10.83 8.59
N GLU A 42 7.75 11.15 9.82
CA GLU A 42 8.70 12.23 10.11
C GLU A 42 10.08 11.97 9.49
N ASP A 43 10.58 10.72 9.56
CA ASP A 43 11.83 10.33 8.90
C ASP A 43 11.74 10.48 7.40
N ALA A 44 10.62 10.06 6.81
CA ALA A 44 10.35 10.17 5.38
C ALA A 44 10.29 11.64 4.92
N GLU A 45 9.63 12.50 5.69
CA GLU A 45 9.58 13.95 5.42
C GLU A 45 10.96 14.58 5.46
N LYS A 46 11.74 14.35 6.52
CA LYS A 46 13.11 14.83 6.63
C LYS A 46 14.00 14.34 5.49
N ASN A 47 13.86 13.06 5.12
CA ASN A 47 14.61 12.47 4.02
C ASN A 47 14.27 13.13 2.68
N LEU A 48 12.98 13.35 2.40
CA LEU A 48 12.50 14.05 1.21
C LEU A 48 13.06 15.49 1.15
N VAL A 49 12.94 16.27 2.24
CA VAL A 49 13.44 17.64 2.31
C VAL A 49 14.95 17.69 2.02
N ASN A 50 15.74 16.81 2.62
CA ASN A 50 17.17 16.72 2.38
C ASN A 50 17.52 16.43 0.91
N ILE A 51 16.72 15.57 0.24
CA ILE A 51 16.88 15.28 -1.19
C ILE A 51 16.58 16.54 -2.03
N LEU A 52 15.48 17.22 -1.73
CA LEU A 52 15.05 18.42 -2.47
C LEU A 52 16.03 19.59 -2.29
N GLU A 53 16.67 19.71 -1.13
CA GLU A 53 17.70 20.71 -0.86
C GLU A 53 19.09 20.34 -1.43
N GLY A 54 19.21 19.20 -2.11
CA GLY A 54 20.46 18.77 -2.72
C GLY A 54 21.55 18.38 -1.72
N LYS A 55 21.20 18.04 -0.50
CA LYS A 55 22.14 17.55 0.52
C LYS A 55 22.61 16.15 0.14
N LYS A 56 23.67 16.09 -0.65
CA LYS A 56 24.18 14.84 -1.28
C LYS A 56 24.99 13.92 -0.37
N ALA A 57 25.33 14.29 0.85
CA ALA A 57 26.20 13.48 1.67
C ALA A 57 25.48 12.22 2.16
N GLU A 58 25.83 11.08 1.59
CA GLU A 58 25.52 9.71 2.07
C GLU A 58 24.02 9.42 2.38
N LEU A 59 23.11 10.15 1.75
CA LEU A 59 21.68 10.03 2.07
C LEU A 59 21.13 8.75 1.47
N LYS A 60 20.94 7.74 2.31
CA LYS A 60 20.13 6.58 1.94
C LYS A 60 18.69 7.04 1.74
N VAL A 61 18.21 6.98 0.51
CA VAL A 61 16.79 7.25 0.22
C VAL A 61 15.92 6.18 0.90
N LEU A 62 14.96 6.61 1.70
CA LEU A 62 14.05 5.69 2.37
C LEU A 62 13.07 5.04 1.35
N PRO A 63 12.67 3.78 1.54
CA PRO A 63 11.84 3.05 0.57
C PRO A 63 10.54 3.76 0.22
N SER A 64 9.82 4.33 1.18
CA SER A 64 8.59 5.08 0.93
C SER A 64 8.82 6.36 0.14
N VAL A 65 9.95 7.05 0.40
CA VAL A 65 10.35 8.26 -0.34
C VAL A 65 10.75 7.92 -1.76
N CYS A 66 11.53 6.86 -1.95
CA CYS A 66 11.90 6.35 -3.27
C CYS A 66 10.67 6.06 -4.11
N PHE A 67 9.71 5.31 -3.55
CA PHE A 67 8.47 4.97 -4.22
C PHE A 67 7.65 6.22 -4.63
N GLY A 68 7.50 7.20 -3.72
CA GLY A 68 6.78 8.43 -4.03
C GLY A 68 7.47 9.26 -5.11
N LEU A 69 8.80 9.37 -5.08
CA LEU A 69 9.58 10.05 -6.11
C LEU A 69 9.44 9.36 -7.48
N GLU A 70 9.56 8.04 -7.52
CA GLU A 70 9.41 7.26 -8.76
C GLU A 70 7.99 7.37 -9.33
N MET A 71 6.96 7.31 -8.50
CA MET A 71 5.58 7.50 -8.92
C MET A 71 5.36 8.89 -9.54
N ALA A 72 5.79 9.95 -8.83
CA ALA A 72 5.65 11.32 -9.31
C ALA A 72 6.40 11.53 -10.62
N TRP A 73 7.64 11.04 -10.72
CA TRP A 73 8.46 11.16 -11.92
C TRP A 73 7.86 10.42 -13.11
N ASN A 74 7.47 9.15 -12.93
CA ASN A 74 6.88 8.36 -14.00
C ASN A 74 5.53 8.92 -14.45
N GLY A 75 4.72 9.42 -13.52
CA GLY A 75 3.47 10.11 -13.83
C GLY A 75 3.70 11.36 -14.68
N TYR A 76 4.70 12.18 -14.31
CA TYR A 76 5.12 13.35 -15.06
C TYR A 76 5.62 12.98 -16.48
N LEU A 77 6.51 11.97 -16.58
CA LEU A 77 7.01 11.50 -17.88
C LEU A 77 5.88 11.00 -18.78
N ALA A 78 4.96 10.22 -18.25
CA ALA A 78 3.80 9.74 -18.99
C ALA A 78 2.95 10.91 -19.54
N LYS A 79 2.82 11.99 -18.75
CA LYS A 79 2.08 13.19 -19.15
C LYS A 79 2.74 13.93 -20.29
N ILE A 80 4.06 14.20 -20.21
CA ILE A 80 4.79 14.94 -21.27
C ILE A 80 4.97 14.13 -22.54
N GLN A 81 4.97 12.80 -22.45
CA GLN A 81 5.08 11.89 -23.59
C GLN A 81 3.73 11.51 -24.20
N ASP A 82 2.62 12.06 -23.68
CA ASP A 82 1.24 11.66 -24.03
C ASP A 82 1.01 10.14 -23.95
N GLN A 83 1.69 9.49 -22.99
CA GLN A 83 1.61 8.07 -22.75
C GLN A 83 0.67 7.80 -21.58
N LYS A 84 -0.05 6.68 -21.66
CA LYS A 84 -0.81 6.21 -20.50
C LYS A 84 0.12 5.46 -19.56
N PHE A 85 0.14 5.87 -18.30
CA PHE A 85 0.89 5.18 -17.24
C PHE A 85 0.46 3.71 -17.10
N PHE A 86 -0.83 3.44 -17.34
CA PHE A 86 -1.37 2.09 -17.38
C PHE A 86 -1.90 1.75 -18.79
N PRO A 87 -1.77 0.50 -19.25
CA PRO A 87 -2.31 0.09 -20.54
C PRO A 87 -3.83 0.26 -20.59
N LYS A 88 -4.35 0.60 -21.77
CA LYS A 88 -5.79 0.90 -22.00
C LYS A 88 -6.75 -0.25 -21.63
N LYS A 89 -6.27 -1.48 -21.66
CA LYS A 89 -7.06 -2.69 -21.33
C LYS A 89 -6.22 -3.58 -20.42
N LEU A 90 -6.57 -3.59 -19.14
CA LEU A 90 -6.11 -4.62 -18.21
C LEU A 90 -7.11 -5.79 -18.28
N LYS A 91 -6.59 -7.01 -18.31
CA LYS A 91 -7.43 -8.19 -18.02
C LYS A 91 -7.89 -8.10 -16.56
N PRO A 92 -9.13 -8.45 -16.25
CA PRO A 92 -9.54 -8.56 -14.86
C PRO A 92 -8.58 -9.47 -14.08
N LEU A 93 -8.04 -8.96 -12.99
CA LEU A 93 -7.20 -9.74 -12.08
C LEU A 93 -8.09 -10.33 -10.99
N PRO A 94 -8.01 -11.65 -10.74
CA PRO A 94 -8.75 -12.26 -9.64
C PRO A 94 -8.24 -11.68 -8.31
N VAL A 95 -9.16 -11.35 -7.42
CA VAL A 95 -8.87 -10.82 -6.08
C VAL A 95 -9.20 -11.90 -5.06
N ASN A 96 -8.34 -12.06 -4.07
CA ASN A 96 -8.61 -12.96 -2.94
C ASN A 96 -9.47 -12.22 -1.90
N ALA A 97 -10.43 -12.92 -1.32
CA ALA A 97 -11.09 -12.43 -0.11
C ALA A 97 -10.12 -12.48 1.08
N LEU A 98 -10.28 -11.57 2.03
CA LEU A 98 -9.50 -11.56 3.27
C LEU A 98 -10.39 -11.96 4.43
N LEU A 99 -10.05 -13.07 5.10
CA LEU A 99 -10.62 -13.44 6.38
C LEU A 99 -9.84 -12.79 7.51
N THR A 100 -10.53 -12.03 8.34
CA THR A 100 -9.98 -11.52 9.60
C THR A 100 -10.26 -12.52 10.72
N SER A 101 -9.38 -12.59 11.71
CA SER A 101 -9.41 -13.58 12.79
C SER A 101 -10.65 -13.53 13.71
N ASP A 102 -11.49 -12.51 13.57
CA ASP A 102 -12.59 -12.21 14.51
C ASP A 102 -13.95 -12.81 14.06
N LEU A 103 -13.98 -13.69 13.06
CA LEU A 103 -15.24 -14.25 12.56
C LEU A 103 -15.51 -15.60 13.18
N ASP A 104 -16.55 -15.65 14.01
CA ASP A 104 -16.98 -16.86 14.72
C ASP A 104 -17.75 -17.84 13.82
N ASP A 105 -18.23 -17.40 12.65
CA ASP A 105 -18.97 -18.21 11.70
C ASP A 105 -18.29 -18.26 10.32
N LEU A 106 -17.29 -19.12 10.22
CA LEU A 106 -16.57 -19.36 8.95
C LEU A 106 -17.43 -19.98 7.86
N LYS A 107 -18.49 -20.75 8.24
CA LYS A 107 -19.35 -21.43 7.28
C LYS A 107 -20.21 -20.42 6.52
N THR A 108 -20.93 -19.58 7.24
CA THR A 108 -21.74 -18.49 6.66
C THR A 108 -20.87 -17.56 5.80
N LEU A 109 -19.67 -17.28 6.25
CA LEU A 109 -18.75 -16.45 5.48
C LEU A 109 -18.27 -17.16 4.21
N ALA A 110 -17.96 -18.46 4.27
CA ALA A 110 -17.57 -19.24 3.09
C ALA A 110 -18.69 -19.26 2.05
N GLU A 111 -19.93 -19.39 2.47
CA GLU A 111 -21.12 -19.30 1.60
C GLU A 111 -21.20 -17.93 0.92
N GLN A 112 -21.11 -16.84 1.68
CA GLN A 112 -21.11 -15.48 1.14
C GLN A 112 -19.97 -15.22 0.14
N LEU A 113 -18.76 -15.71 0.45
CA LEU A 113 -17.60 -15.57 -0.42
C LEU A 113 -17.74 -16.38 -1.72
N ASN A 114 -18.36 -17.55 -1.65
CA ASN A 114 -18.66 -18.36 -2.81
C ASN A 114 -19.73 -17.71 -3.71
N GLU A 115 -20.79 -17.15 -3.13
CA GLU A 115 -21.81 -16.36 -3.84
C GLU A 115 -21.20 -15.13 -4.50
N ALA A 116 -20.25 -14.45 -3.84
CA ALA A 116 -19.47 -13.34 -4.39
C ALA A 116 -18.41 -13.78 -5.43
N ASN A 117 -18.33 -15.07 -5.74
CA ASN A 117 -17.43 -15.66 -6.74
C ASN A 117 -15.94 -15.48 -6.48
N TYR A 118 -15.51 -15.35 -5.22
CA TYR A 118 -14.10 -15.42 -4.86
C TYR A 118 -13.56 -16.84 -5.09
N LYS A 119 -12.38 -16.93 -5.72
CA LYS A 119 -11.71 -18.22 -6.02
C LYS A 119 -10.70 -18.62 -4.97
N ALA A 120 -10.26 -17.70 -4.13
CA ALA A 120 -9.33 -17.93 -3.05
C ALA A 120 -9.60 -17.00 -1.89
N VAL A 121 -9.25 -17.48 -0.71
CA VAL A 121 -9.42 -16.74 0.55
C VAL A 121 -8.07 -16.68 1.25
N LYS A 122 -7.67 -15.48 1.69
CA LYS A 122 -6.48 -15.26 2.50
C LYS A 122 -6.88 -15.16 3.96
N MET A 123 -6.32 -16.03 4.79
CA MET A 123 -6.51 -16.02 6.22
C MET A 123 -5.19 -15.68 6.94
N LYS A 124 -5.26 -14.85 7.99
CA LYS A 124 -4.12 -14.64 8.89
C LYS A 124 -4.07 -15.76 9.91
N VAL A 125 -2.89 -16.38 10.03
CA VAL A 125 -2.56 -17.40 11.02
C VAL A 125 -1.45 -16.89 11.95
N GLY A 126 -1.22 -17.56 13.08
CA GLY A 126 -0.20 -17.17 14.08
C GLY A 126 -0.72 -16.17 15.12
N VAL A 127 -2.04 -16.03 15.25
CA VAL A 127 -2.68 -15.15 16.25
C VAL A 127 -3.25 -15.93 17.42
N LYS A 128 -3.68 -17.16 17.19
CA LYS A 128 -4.24 -18.10 18.19
C LYS A 128 -3.30 -19.30 18.38
N SER A 129 -3.66 -20.24 19.27
CA SER A 129 -2.93 -21.49 19.38
C SER A 129 -3.05 -22.32 18.08
N ILE A 130 -2.07 -23.15 17.79
CA ILE A 130 -2.06 -24.00 16.59
C ILE A 130 -3.32 -24.87 16.53
N GLU A 131 -3.76 -25.41 17.67
CA GLU A 131 -4.93 -26.29 17.79
C GLU A 131 -6.22 -25.53 17.43
N GLU A 132 -6.34 -24.28 17.87
CA GLU A 132 -7.49 -23.40 17.55
C GLU A 132 -7.48 -23.00 16.09
N GLU A 133 -6.32 -22.71 15.51
CA GLU A 133 -6.20 -22.34 14.11
C GLU A 133 -6.49 -23.53 13.18
N ILE A 134 -6.02 -24.74 13.52
CA ILE A 134 -6.36 -25.94 12.77
C ILE A 134 -7.86 -26.20 12.76
N LYS A 135 -8.53 -26.08 13.93
CA LYS A 135 -9.99 -26.25 14.02
C LYS A 135 -10.79 -25.24 13.17
N ARG A 136 -10.19 -24.12 12.86
CA ARG A 136 -10.82 -23.09 12.01
C ARG A 136 -10.64 -23.34 10.52
N ILE A 137 -9.66 -24.15 10.14
CA ILE A 137 -9.34 -24.45 8.75
C ILE A 137 -10.04 -25.72 8.28
N LEU A 138 -10.24 -26.68 9.19
CA LEU A 138 -10.93 -27.96 8.94
C LEU A 138 -12.42 -27.86 9.20
#